data_c2af64f2040b54aecf57f2d695ab287f
#
_entry.id   c2af64f2040b54aecf57f2d695ab287f
#
_cell.length_a   1.000
_cell.length_b   1.000
_cell.length_c   1.000
_cell.angle_alpha   90.00
_cell.angle_beta   90.00
_cell.angle_gamma   90.00
#
_symmetry.space_group_name_H-M   'P 1'
#
loop_
_entity.id
_entity.type
_entity.pdbx_description
1 polymer ?
#
loop_
_entity_poly.entity_id
_entity_poly.type
_entity_poly.pdbx_seq_one_letter_code
_entity_poly.pdbx_strand_id
1 'polypeptide(L)'
;MNTIVIKLRANLSGVAFILSLAVLFLQQFYAFLAVTIVIHAVDAIILILIIAETFLPMRQERYIQQYFQKHIALCLSTLLFCAVFIFFKIKIGLIPASPELILMFALIKNIFLFGKIIKNTADSAGGTERVMLNPAGTLLISFFMVIITGAFLLMLPAATPGSSHLDFLTALFTATSAVCVTGLSIIDISTELTTVGKIILVLLIQIGGLGIMVFSFFGMLAFRRKLSIAEKLTVSYMVSEDDMSGLFKALRVIVGSTFLVEAVSAGFLFLGFSRTMGVSAKTFGFAAFHAVSAFCNAGFALFSNNLESFTGDPIISLTISFTIILGGIGFAVMYDTVHKIKIEACNAFKKKKTTFFLPLNTQIVLAMTAGALFISFAAFYLLEHTHAMKDFSLREQYLGAFFQAVTLRTAGFSTVSFASLTNATLLMMIFVMFAGGASGSTAGGIKLNTVAVVFAFFRSFLKNDRTVVIKKMSIPDEQVKKAFLIFGFGLSIVSAAVFILTVTESLPFLPMAFETVSAFATVGLSTGITAQFSVAGKLILIFLMFIGRVGPLTILTAAGKKEHNDTVEYPYGAISIG
;
A
#
# COMPACT_ATOMS: atom_id res chain seq x y z
N MET A 1 -31.16 -21.55 -10.93
CA MET A 1 -31.65 -21.12 -9.58
C MET A 1 -30.49 -20.71 -8.66
N ASN A 2 -29.36 -21.41 -8.65
CA ASN A 2 -28.18 -21.05 -7.83
C ASN A 2 -27.58 -19.66 -8.14
N THR A 3 -27.59 -19.20 -9.39
CA THR A 3 -26.97 -17.93 -9.80
C THR A 3 -27.69 -16.69 -9.27
N ILE A 4 -29.03 -16.74 -9.13
CA ILE A 4 -29.82 -15.63 -8.60
C ILE A 4 -29.59 -15.48 -7.10
N VAL A 5 -29.49 -16.58 -6.36
CA VAL A 5 -29.26 -16.57 -4.91
C VAL A 5 -27.85 -16.07 -4.58
N ILE A 6 -26.86 -16.44 -5.39
CA ILE A 6 -25.48 -15.99 -5.23
C ILE A 6 -25.38 -14.48 -5.50
N LYS A 7 -26.02 -13.96 -6.55
CA LYS A 7 -26.12 -12.53 -6.82
C LYS A 7 -26.86 -11.78 -5.71
N LEU A 8 -27.95 -12.36 -5.18
CA LEU A 8 -28.69 -11.75 -4.07
C LEU A 8 -27.85 -11.65 -2.80
N ARG A 9 -27.03 -12.67 -2.49
CA ARG A 9 -26.10 -12.66 -1.35
C ARG A 9 -25.04 -11.57 -1.49
N ALA A 10 -24.39 -11.47 -2.64
CA ALA A 10 -23.37 -10.45 -2.89
C ALA A 10 -23.94 -9.02 -2.77
N ASN A 11 -25.20 -8.84 -3.21
CA ASN A 11 -25.86 -7.55 -3.10
C ASN A 11 -26.27 -7.22 -1.66
N LEU A 12 -26.74 -8.19 -0.86
CA LEU A 12 -27.16 -7.94 0.53
C LEU A 12 -25.99 -7.49 1.42
N SER A 13 -24.84 -8.14 1.34
CA SER A 13 -23.65 -7.72 2.10
C SER A 13 -23.11 -6.37 1.63
N GLY A 14 -23.17 -6.08 0.33
CA GLY A 14 -22.80 -4.78 -0.22
C GLY A 14 -23.71 -3.66 0.29
N VAL A 15 -25.02 -3.87 0.28
CA VAL A 15 -26.01 -2.93 0.83
C VAL A 15 -25.81 -2.72 2.33
N ALA A 16 -25.57 -3.80 3.10
CA ALA A 16 -25.30 -3.71 4.54
C ALA A 16 -24.03 -2.90 4.83
N PHE A 17 -22.99 -3.03 4.01
CA PHE A 17 -21.74 -2.27 4.15
C PHE A 17 -21.97 -0.78 3.85
N ILE A 18 -22.65 -0.44 2.76
CA ILE A 18 -22.99 0.95 2.41
C ILE A 18 -23.84 1.60 3.52
N LEU A 19 -24.85 0.88 4.03
CA LEU A 19 -25.66 1.35 5.15
C LEU A 19 -24.82 1.54 6.42
N SER A 20 -23.86 0.66 6.69
CA SER A 20 -22.94 0.79 7.82
C SER A 20 -22.04 2.03 7.72
N LEU A 21 -21.57 2.36 6.52
CA LEU A 21 -20.81 3.59 6.28
C LEU A 21 -21.72 4.83 6.42
N ALA A 22 -22.96 4.77 5.93
CA ALA A 22 -23.93 5.85 6.10
C ALA A 22 -24.26 6.10 7.59
N VAL A 23 -24.38 5.04 8.39
CA VAL A 23 -24.57 5.16 9.85
C VAL A 23 -23.37 5.86 10.51
N LEU A 24 -22.14 5.48 10.14
CA LEU A 24 -20.93 6.15 10.63
C LEU A 24 -20.93 7.63 10.29
N PHE A 25 -21.32 7.97 9.06
CA PHE A 25 -21.42 9.35 8.62
C PHE A 25 -22.48 10.13 9.41
N LEU A 26 -23.69 9.57 9.57
CA LEU A 26 -24.76 10.21 10.33
C LEU A 26 -24.43 10.41 11.81
N GLN A 27 -23.75 9.44 12.43
CA GLN A 27 -23.30 9.54 13.82
C GLN A 27 -22.34 10.71 14.05
N GLN A 28 -21.60 11.10 13.02
CA GLN A 28 -20.59 12.14 13.11
C GLN A 28 -21.15 13.56 13.05
N PHE A 29 -22.23 13.77 12.26
CA PHE A 29 -22.73 15.11 11.98
C PHE A 29 -23.93 15.51 12.82
N TYR A 30 -24.64 14.58 13.46
CA TYR A 30 -25.91 14.88 14.10
C TYR A 30 -26.06 14.21 15.48
N ALA A 31 -25.93 15.01 16.53
CA ALA A 31 -26.19 14.60 17.92
C ALA A 31 -27.69 14.72 18.32
N PHE A 32 -28.62 14.79 17.36
CA PHE A 32 -30.05 14.94 17.61
C PHE A 32 -30.72 13.59 17.92
N LEU A 33 -31.69 13.59 18.84
CA LEU A 33 -32.46 12.41 19.27
C LEU A 33 -33.13 11.67 18.09
N ALA A 34 -33.66 12.41 17.10
CA ALA A 34 -34.25 11.83 15.91
C ALA A 34 -33.25 11.03 15.06
N VAL A 35 -32.00 11.51 14.96
CA VAL A 35 -30.93 10.82 14.23
C VAL A 35 -30.50 9.55 14.95
N THR A 36 -30.49 9.55 16.29
CA THR A 36 -30.18 8.36 17.09
C THR A 36 -31.17 7.23 16.84
N ILE A 37 -32.45 7.55 16.72
CA ILE A 37 -33.50 6.57 16.36
C ILE A 37 -33.29 5.99 14.96
N VAL A 38 -32.96 6.84 13.98
CA VAL A 38 -32.66 6.42 12.60
C VAL A 38 -31.42 5.50 12.59
N ILE A 39 -30.37 5.85 13.32
CA ILE A 39 -29.16 5.05 13.44
C ILE A 39 -29.47 3.66 14.02
N HIS A 40 -30.27 3.58 15.09
CA HIS A 40 -30.67 2.30 15.67
C HIS A 40 -31.53 1.47 14.70
N ALA A 41 -32.41 2.10 13.95
CA ALA A 41 -33.24 1.42 12.93
C ALA A 41 -32.36 0.87 11.79
N VAL A 42 -31.41 1.65 11.29
CA VAL A 42 -30.48 1.22 10.23
C VAL A 42 -29.55 0.10 10.72
N ASP A 43 -29.04 0.19 11.94
CA ASP A 43 -28.25 -0.89 12.53
C ASP A 43 -29.06 -2.19 12.69
N ALA A 44 -30.34 -2.12 13.04
CA ALA A 44 -31.25 -3.27 13.07
C ALA A 44 -31.45 -3.86 11.67
N ILE A 45 -31.62 -3.02 10.65
CA ILE A 45 -31.70 -3.44 9.25
C ILE A 45 -30.40 -4.16 8.83
N ILE A 46 -29.23 -3.62 9.15
CA ILE A 46 -27.94 -4.26 8.88
C ILE A 46 -27.87 -5.66 9.50
N LEU A 47 -28.28 -5.79 10.75
CA LEU A 47 -28.32 -7.08 11.45
C LEU A 47 -29.25 -8.07 10.76
N ILE A 48 -30.45 -7.63 10.38
CA ILE A 48 -31.43 -8.44 9.64
C ILE A 48 -30.86 -8.87 8.28
N LEU A 49 -30.22 -7.98 7.54
CA LEU A 49 -29.61 -8.29 6.26
C LEU A 49 -28.50 -9.36 6.40
N ILE A 50 -27.66 -9.27 7.43
CA ILE A 50 -26.60 -10.25 7.71
C ILE A 50 -27.18 -11.62 8.06
N ILE A 51 -28.23 -11.66 8.89
CA ILE A 51 -28.94 -12.89 9.26
C ILE A 51 -29.64 -13.49 8.03
N ALA A 52 -30.37 -12.67 7.29
CA ALA A 52 -31.07 -13.10 6.08
C ALA A 52 -30.11 -13.70 5.07
N GLU A 53 -28.99 -13.03 4.79
CA GLU A 53 -27.96 -13.51 3.88
C GLU A 53 -27.41 -14.88 4.29
N THR A 54 -27.24 -15.11 5.59
CA THR A 54 -26.69 -16.38 6.11
C THR A 54 -27.70 -17.51 6.07
N PHE A 55 -28.96 -17.26 6.42
CA PHE A 55 -29.98 -18.30 6.61
C PHE A 55 -31.00 -18.44 5.47
N LEU A 56 -31.15 -17.45 4.58
CA LEU A 56 -32.04 -17.55 3.43
C LEU A 56 -31.78 -18.75 2.52
N PRO A 57 -30.50 -19.13 2.26
CA PRO A 57 -30.19 -20.30 1.45
C PRO A 57 -30.52 -21.64 2.11
N MET A 58 -30.70 -21.67 3.44
CA MET A 58 -31.13 -22.86 4.17
C MET A 58 -32.49 -23.40 3.69
N ARG A 59 -33.39 -22.51 3.18
CA ARG A 59 -34.66 -22.86 2.60
C ARG A 59 -34.57 -23.68 1.31
N GLN A 60 -33.42 -23.70 0.66
CA GLN A 60 -33.22 -24.39 -0.63
C GLN A 60 -32.52 -25.76 -0.49
N GLU A 61 -31.97 -26.04 0.66
CA GLU A 61 -31.35 -27.34 0.93
C GLU A 61 -32.41 -28.32 1.44
N ARG A 62 -32.36 -29.56 0.94
CA ARG A 62 -33.36 -30.60 1.25
C ARG A 62 -33.34 -31.04 2.71
N TYR A 63 -32.17 -30.86 3.39
CA TYR A 63 -31.97 -31.17 4.79
C TYR A 63 -31.21 -30.05 5.50
N ILE A 64 -31.81 -29.49 6.55
CA ILE A 64 -31.24 -28.43 7.38
C ILE A 64 -29.87 -28.83 7.97
N GLN A 65 -29.73 -30.09 8.37
CA GLN A 65 -28.51 -30.64 8.95
C GLN A 65 -27.33 -30.62 7.98
N GLN A 66 -27.57 -30.87 6.68
CA GLN A 66 -26.52 -30.79 5.65
C GLN A 66 -26.06 -29.35 5.41
N TYR A 67 -26.96 -28.38 5.48
CA TYR A 67 -26.62 -26.97 5.38
C TYR A 67 -25.68 -26.55 6.52
N PHE A 68 -26.03 -26.89 7.78
CA PHE A 68 -25.20 -26.57 8.93
C PHE A 68 -23.82 -27.24 8.88
N GLN A 69 -23.72 -28.51 8.50
CA GLN A 69 -22.45 -29.20 8.34
C GLN A 69 -21.57 -28.55 7.27
N LYS A 70 -22.16 -28.13 6.15
CA LYS A 70 -21.42 -27.50 5.03
C LYS A 70 -21.01 -26.06 5.31
N HIS A 71 -21.79 -25.32 6.10
CA HIS A 71 -21.60 -23.90 6.36
C HIS A 71 -21.39 -23.55 7.84
N ILE A 72 -20.95 -24.49 8.67
CA ILE A 72 -20.82 -24.33 10.12
C ILE A 72 -19.98 -23.10 10.52
N ALA A 73 -18.86 -22.86 9.83
CA ALA A 73 -18.01 -21.69 10.11
C ALA A 73 -18.70 -20.36 9.81
N LEU A 74 -19.54 -20.32 8.75
CA LEU A 74 -20.33 -19.15 8.41
C LEU A 74 -21.41 -18.87 9.44
N CYS A 75 -22.13 -19.90 9.85
CA CYS A 75 -23.18 -19.78 10.87
C CYS A 75 -22.60 -19.35 12.22
N LEU A 76 -21.47 -19.97 12.65
CA LEU A 76 -20.79 -19.59 13.88
C LEU A 76 -20.25 -18.16 13.85
N SER A 77 -19.63 -17.75 12.74
CA SER A 77 -19.13 -16.37 12.60
C SER A 77 -20.25 -15.33 12.64
N THR A 78 -21.40 -15.64 12.01
CA THR A 78 -22.58 -14.77 12.04
C THR A 78 -23.20 -14.71 13.44
N LEU A 79 -23.32 -15.84 14.14
CA LEU A 79 -23.83 -15.88 15.52
C LEU A 79 -22.90 -15.12 16.48
N LEU A 80 -21.57 -15.31 16.36
CA LEU A 80 -20.60 -14.57 17.15
C LEU A 80 -20.70 -13.06 16.88
N PHE A 81 -20.84 -12.68 15.61
CA PHE A 81 -21.02 -11.27 15.25
C PHE A 81 -22.33 -10.71 15.84
N CYS A 82 -23.44 -11.44 15.77
CA CYS A 82 -24.70 -11.03 16.38
C CYS A 82 -24.57 -10.85 17.90
N ALA A 83 -23.87 -11.78 18.58
CA ALA A 83 -23.63 -11.68 20.01
C ALA A 83 -22.80 -10.44 20.38
N VAL A 84 -21.70 -10.19 19.64
CA VAL A 84 -20.85 -9.01 19.80
C VAL A 84 -21.64 -7.73 19.48
N PHE A 85 -22.43 -7.73 18.42
CA PHE A 85 -23.26 -6.61 18.02
C PHE A 85 -24.28 -6.23 19.11
N ILE A 86 -25.00 -7.21 19.66
CA ILE A 86 -25.97 -7.03 20.73
C ILE A 86 -25.28 -6.55 22.02
N PHE A 87 -24.11 -7.14 22.37
CA PHE A 87 -23.32 -6.72 23.52
C PHE A 87 -22.92 -5.25 23.46
N PHE A 88 -22.41 -4.80 22.31
CA PHE A 88 -22.04 -3.39 22.12
C PHE A 88 -23.26 -2.47 22.16
N LYS A 89 -24.39 -2.87 21.56
CA LYS A 89 -25.64 -2.09 21.61
C LYS A 89 -26.19 -1.92 23.03
N ILE A 90 -26.14 -2.97 23.84
CA ILE A 90 -26.53 -2.90 25.26
C ILE A 90 -25.57 -1.98 26.04
N LYS A 91 -24.27 -2.11 25.82
CA LYS A 91 -23.26 -1.25 26.48
C LYS A 91 -23.41 0.22 26.09
N ILE A 92 -23.59 0.52 24.81
CA ILE A 92 -23.80 1.88 24.31
C ILE A 92 -25.13 2.47 24.83
N GLY A 93 -26.16 1.65 25.06
CA GLY A 93 -27.44 2.11 25.62
C GLY A 93 -27.45 2.30 27.14
N LEU A 94 -26.55 1.63 27.89
CA LEU A 94 -26.51 1.66 29.37
C LEU A 94 -25.49 2.67 29.93
N ILE A 95 -24.50 3.05 29.16
CA ILE A 95 -23.42 3.95 29.57
C ILE A 95 -23.35 5.07 28.53
N PRO A 96 -23.20 6.35 28.90
CA PRO A 96 -22.93 7.40 27.92
C PRO A 96 -21.74 6.96 27.08
N ALA A 97 -21.99 6.70 25.81
CA ALA A 97 -21.07 5.99 24.95
C ALA A 97 -19.79 6.81 24.80
N SER A 98 -18.68 6.29 25.34
CA SER A 98 -17.38 6.89 25.05
C SER A 98 -17.14 6.79 23.53
N PRO A 99 -16.55 7.82 22.89
CA PRO A 99 -16.22 7.80 21.46
C PRO A 99 -15.43 6.55 21.05
N GLU A 100 -14.63 6.00 21.96
CA GLU A 100 -13.83 4.79 21.80
C GLU A 100 -14.68 3.52 21.62
N LEU A 101 -15.78 3.38 22.38
CA LEU A 101 -16.69 2.24 22.25
C LEU A 101 -17.45 2.27 20.90
N ILE A 102 -17.86 3.47 20.46
CA ILE A 102 -18.52 3.66 19.17
C ILE A 102 -17.54 3.31 18.04
N LEU A 103 -16.30 3.77 18.13
CA LEU A 103 -15.24 3.46 17.17
C LEU A 103 -14.98 1.94 17.11
N MET A 104 -14.79 1.29 18.25
CA MET A 104 -14.51 -0.13 18.32
C MET A 104 -15.66 -0.96 17.73
N PHE A 105 -16.89 -0.57 18.00
CA PHE A 105 -18.08 -1.19 17.39
C PHE A 105 -18.12 -1.00 15.87
N ALA A 106 -17.85 0.22 15.41
CA ALA A 106 -17.79 0.55 13.99
C ALA A 106 -16.70 -0.24 13.25
N LEU A 107 -15.51 -0.34 13.84
CA LEU A 107 -14.39 -1.15 13.31
C LEU A 107 -14.77 -2.62 13.16
N ILE A 108 -15.26 -3.24 14.23
CA ILE A 108 -15.63 -4.66 14.23
C ILE A 108 -16.72 -4.92 13.19
N LYS A 109 -17.75 -4.06 13.14
CA LYS A 109 -18.86 -4.15 12.17
C LYS A 109 -18.36 -4.08 10.72
N ASN A 110 -17.53 -3.08 10.39
CA ASN A 110 -17.05 -2.89 9.02
C ASN A 110 -16.05 -3.95 8.60
N ILE A 111 -15.14 -4.39 9.47
CA ILE A 111 -14.22 -5.51 9.21
C ILE A 111 -15.00 -6.80 8.92
N PHE A 112 -16.04 -7.09 9.71
CA PHE A 112 -16.89 -8.27 9.48
C PHE A 112 -17.64 -8.20 8.14
N LEU A 113 -18.26 -7.06 7.83
CA LEU A 113 -18.98 -6.86 6.57
C LEU A 113 -18.04 -6.93 5.36
N PHE A 114 -16.87 -6.33 5.47
CA PHE A 114 -15.84 -6.39 4.44
C PHE A 114 -15.36 -7.83 4.18
N GLY A 115 -15.08 -8.59 5.25
CA GLY A 115 -14.74 -10.01 5.14
C GLY A 115 -15.85 -10.83 4.47
N LYS A 116 -17.11 -10.49 4.73
CA LYS A 116 -18.28 -11.12 4.10
C LYS A 116 -18.39 -10.79 2.61
N ILE A 117 -18.15 -9.54 2.22
CA ILE A 117 -18.14 -9.11 0.80
C ILE A 117 -17.06 -9.89 0.03
N ILE A 118 -15.83 -9.92 0.55
CA ILE A 118 -14.73 -10.67 -0.08
C ILE A 118 -15.12 -12.14 -0.25
N LYS A 119 -15.68 -12.76 0.78
CA LYS A 119 -16.13 -14.15 0.72
C LYS A 119 -17.22 -14.36 -0.33
N ASN A 120 -18.25 -13.53 -0.33
CA ASN A 120 -19.38 -13.68 -1.26
C ASN A 120 -18.96 -13.43 -2.71
N THR A 121 -18.04 -12.51 -2.93
CA THR A 121 -17.45 -12.27 -4.25
C THR A 121 -16.65 -13.49 -4.72
N ALA A 122 -15.88 -14.12 -3.82
CA ALA A 122 -15.13 -15.34 -4.11
C ALA A 122 -16.06 -16.54 -4.36
N ASP A 123 -17.13 -16.72 -3.56
CA ASP A 123 -18.12 -17.79 -3.73
C ASP A 123 -18.95 -17.60 -5.03
N SER A 124 -19.18 -16.36 -5.44
CA SER A 124 -19.86 -16.01 -6.71
C SER A 124 -19.04 -16.36 -7.95
N ALA A 125 -17.72 -16.31 -7.84
CA ALA A 125 -16.79 -16.69 -8.91
C ALA A 125 -16.68 -18.22 -9.14
N GLY A 126 -17.08 -19.04 -8.15
CA GLY A 126 -17.02 -20.51 -8.24
C GLY A 126 -18.19 -21.20 -8.94
N GLY A 127 -19.22 -20.46 -9.41
CA GLY A 127 -20.46 -21.03 -9.92
C GLY A 127 -20.75 -20.91 -11.41
N THR A 128 -20.00 -20.12 -12.17
CA THR A 128 -20.15 -20.04 -13.63
C THR A 128 -18.84 -19.62 -14.28
N GLU A 129 -18.40 -20.33 -15.29
CA GLU A 129 -17.22 -20.10 -16.15
C GLU A 129 -17.16 -18.70 -16.82
N ARG A 130 -18.10 -17.81 -16.56
CA ARG A 130 -18.21 -16.49 -17.23
C ARG A 130 -17.95 -15.27 -16.37
N VAL A 131 -17.69 -15.41 -15.07
CA VAL A 131 -17.23 -14.29 -14.23
C VAL A 131 -16.00 -14.76 -13.46
N MET A 132 -14.94 -15.11 -14.17
CA MET A 132 -13.60 -14.86 -13.63
C MET A 132 -13.53 -13.33 -13.46
N LEU A 133 -13.82 -12.83 -12.27
CA LEU A 133 -13.42 -11.48 -11.91
C LEU A 133 -11.95 -11.39 -12.26
N ASN A 134 -11.62 -10.54 -13.22
CA ASN A 134 -10.23 -10.29 -13.58
C ASN A 134 -9.48 -10.01 -12.26
N PRO A 135 -8.44 -10.78 -11.89
CA PRO A 135 -7.73 -10.60 -10.62
C PRO A 135 -7.34 -9.15 -10.36
N ALA A 136 -7.02 -8.43 -11.45
CA ALA A 136 -6.73 -7.01 -11.42
C ALA A 136 -7.94 -6.17 -10.96
N GLY A 137 -9.16 -6.47 -11.44
CA GLY A 137 -10.38 -5.77 -11.02
C GLY A 137 -10.72 -6.00 -9.55
N THR A 138 -10.55 -7.23 -9.06
CA THR A 138 -10.75 -7.56 -7.63
C THR A 138 -9.79 -6.78 -6.74
N LEU A 139 -8.54 -6.64 -7.18
CA LEU A 139 -7.51 -5.89 -6.47
C LEU A 139 -7.86 -4.40 -6.41
N LEU A 140 -8.26 -3.78 -7.54
CA LEU A 140 -8.69 -2.38 -7.59
C LEU A 140 -9.83 -2.10 -6.62
N ILE A 141 -10.88 -2.93 -6.63
CA ILE A 141 -12.04 -2.78 -5.76
C ILE A 141 -11.64 -2.91 -4.29
N SER A 142 -10.78 -3.88 -3.94
CA SER A 142 -10.34 -4.07 -2.56
C SER A 142 -9.53 -2.88 -2.01
N PHE A 143 -8.62 -2.31 -2.81
CA PHE A 143 -7.91 -1.08 -2.43
C PHE A 143 -8.86 0.10 -2.23
N PHE A 144 -9.78 0.30 -3.17
CA PHE A 144 -10.78 1.37 -3.08
C PHE A 144 -11.64 1.25 -1.82
N MET A 145 -12.10 0.03 -1.49
CA MET A 145 -12.91 -0.21 -0.29
C MET A 145 -12.14 0.07 1.01
N VAL A 146 -10.87 -0.31 1.09
CA VAL A 146 -10.02 -0.02 2.27
C VAL A 146 -9.79 1.48 2.41
N ILE A 147 -9.55 2.20 1.31
CA ILE A 147 -9.38 3.66 1.31
C ILE A 147 -10.65 4.34 1.84
N ILE A 148 -11.82 4.01 1.31
CA ILE A 148 -13.09 4.59 1.74
C ILE A 148 -13.37 4.30 3.22
N THR A 149 -13.18 3.05 3.64
CA THR A 149 -13.33 2.68 5.06
C THR A 149 -12.36 3.46 5.94
N GLY A 150 -11.10 3.59 5.53
CA GLY A 150 -10.08 4.36 6.23
C GLY A 150 -10.43 5.84 6.35
N ALA A 151 -10.96 6.45 5.27
CA ALA A 151 -11.42 7.83 5.28
C ALA A 151 -12.52 8.04 6.33
N PHE A 152 -13.54 7.18 6.34
CA PHE A 152 -14.59 7.27 7.36
C PHE A 152 -14.09 7.06 8.79
N LEU A 153 -13.10 6.18 9.00
CA LEU A 153 -12.50 5.96 10.31
C LEU A 153 -11.69 7.18 10.80
N LEU A 154 -10.98 7.85 9.90
CA LEU A 154 -10.23 9.07 10.22
C LEU A 154 -11.14 10.29 10.47
N MET A 155 -12.36 10.29 9.93
CA MET A 155 -13.36 11.31 10.21
C MET A 155 -14.02 11.19 11.58
N LEU A 156 -13.83 10.08 12.31
CA LEU A 156 -14.45 9.89 13.62
C LEU A 156 -13.96 10.92 14.64
N PRO A 157 -14.80 11.43 15.55
CA PRO A 157 -14.41 12.39 16.59
C PRO A 157 -13.27 11.90 17.48
N ALA A 158 -13.15 10.58 17.66
CA ALA A 158 -12.06 9.98 18.41
C ALA A 158 -10.70 10.05 17.70
N ALA A 159 -10.68 10.25 16.37
CA ALA A 159 -9.46 10.30 15.58
C ALA A 159 -8.79 11.69 15.60
N THR A 160 -9.52 12.75 15.91
CA THR A 160 -9.05 14.14 15.93
C THR A 160 -9.18 14.77 17.32
N PRO A 161 -8.28 15.68 17.73
CA PRO A 161 -8.37 16.31 19.02
C PRO A 161 -9.48 17.37 19.08
N GLY A 162 -10.19 17.47 20.19
CA GLY A 162 -11.24 18.46 20.43
C GLY A 162 -12.53 18.19 19.67
N SER A 163 -13.23 19.26 19.27
CA SER A 163 -14.47 19.20 18.47
C SER A 163 -14.24 19.36 16.96
N SER A 164 -12.99 19.44 16.52
CA SER A 164 -12.65 19.53 15.11
C SER A 164 -12.77 18.17 14.44
N HIS A 165 -13.42 18.12 13.28
CA HIS A 165 -13.52 16.93 12.45
C HIS A 165 -12.74 17.15 11.16
N LEU A 166 -12.04 16.13 10.69
CA LEU A 166 -11.49 16.17 9.34
C LEU A 166 -12.66 16.21 8.34
N ASP A 167 -12.59 17.12 7.39
CA ASP A 167 -13.50 17.08 6.25
C ASP A 167 -13.26 15.82 5.40
N PHE A 168 -14.27 15.41 4.64
CA PHE A 168 -14.21 14.16 3.85
C PHE A 168 -13.02 14.13 2.89
N LEU A 169 -12.71 15.24 2.22
CA LEU A 169 -11.60 15.30 1.26
C LEU A 169 -10.24 15.10 1.95
N THR A 170 -10.04 15.75 3.09
CA THR A 170 -8.82 15.61 3.91
C THR A 170 -8.67 14.19 4.44
N ALA A 171 -9.74 13.59 4.96
CA ALA A 171 -9.75 12.22 5.42
C ALA A 171 -9.51 11.23 4.27
N LEU A 172 -10.12 11.45 3.10
CA LEU A 172 -9.92 10.63 1.90
C LEU A 172 -8.49 10.72 1.39
N PHE A 173 -7.91 11.93 1.35
CA PHE A 173 -6.52 12.15 0.94
C PHE A 173 -5.56 11.40 1.87
N THR A 174 -5.73 11.58 3.19
CA THR A 174 -4.88 10.96 4.21
C THR A 174 -5.02 9.42 4.19
N ALA A 175 -6.25 8.90 4.07
CA ALA A 175 -6.49 7.46 3.95
C ALA A 175 -5.90 6.89 2.66
N THR A 176 -6.04 7.59 1.52
CA THR A 176 -5.43 7.17 0.24
C THR A 176 -3.92 7.14 0.35
N SER A 177 -3.32 8.21 0.89
CA SER A 177 -1.88 8.29 1.10
C SER A 177 -1.36 7.18 2.01
N ALA A 178 -2.09 6.84 3.08
CA ALA A 178 -1.73 5.75 4.00
C ALA A 178 -1.84 4.36 3.34
N VAL A 179 -2.97 4.06 2.68
CA VAL A 179 -3.21 2.75 2.04
C VAL A 179 -2.35 2.57 0.79
N CYS A 180 -2.12 3.64 0.01
CA CYS A 180 -1.20 3.60 -1.12
C CYS A 180 0.26 3.71 -0.68
N VAL A 181 0.50 3.91 0.63
CA VAL A 181 1.84 3.98 1.21
C VAL A 181 2.66 5.08 0.53
N THR A 182 2.06 6.26 0.41
CA THR A 182 2.68 7.40 -0.27
C THR A 182 3.39 8.32 0.73
N GLY A 183 2.70 8.80 1.76
CA GLY A 183 3.26 9.71 2.76
C GLY A 183 2.98 11.19 2.52
N LEU A 184 2.35 11.57 1.42
CA LEU A 184 1.87 12.94 1.24
C LEU A 184 0.78 13.24 2.26
N SER A 185 0.85 14.38 2.91
CA SER A 185 -0.14 14.82 3.89
C SER A 185 -0.53 16.27 3.66
N ILE A 186 -1.81 16.57 3.86
CA ILE A 186 -2.35 17.94 3.86
C ILE A 186 -2.62 18.44 5.27
N ILE A 187 -2.35 17.59 6.28
CA ILE A 187 -2.49 17.88 7.71
C ILE A 187 -1.19 17.54 8.45
N ASP A 188 -0.98 18.14 9.61
CA ASP A 188 0.09 17.73 10.52
C ASP A 188 -0.38 16.53 11.37
N ILE A 189 0.14 15.34 11.07
CA ILE A 189 -0.18 14.09 11.76
C ILE A 189 0.13 14.17 13.27
N SER A 190 1.15 14.94 13.66
CA SER A 190 1.59 15.03 15.05
C SER A 190 0.57 15.72 15.93
N THR A 191 -0.08 16.76 15.42
CA THR A 191 -0.99 17.66 16.15
C THR A 191 -2.46 17.42 15.85
N GLU A 192 -2.81 17.08 14.61
CA GLU A 192 -4.20 16.95 14.18
C GLU A 192 -4.80 15.55 14.37
N LEU A 193 -3.99 14.53 14.70
CA LEU A 193 -4.49 13.20 15.04
C LEU A 193 -4.26 12.85 16.50
N THR A 194 -5.30 12.29 17.13
CA THR A 194 -5.21 11.67 18.46
C THR A 194 -4.39 10.37 18.40
N THR A 195 -4.14 9.74 19.55
CA THR A 195 -3.54 8.40 19.60
C THR A 195 -4.37 7.38 18.82
N VAL A 196 -5.71 7.48 18.87
CA VAL A 196 -6.62 6.62 18.11
C VAL A 196 -6.46 6.86 16.59
N GLY A 197 -6.43 8.11 16.15
CA GLY A 197 -6.18 8.47 14.75
C GLY A 197 -4.83 7.94 14.23
N LYS A 198 -3.78 8.03 15.05
CA LYS A 198 -2.43 7.50 14.74
C LYS A 198 -2.42 5.96 14.66
N ILE A 199 -3.20 5.27 15.50
CA ILE A 199 -3.37 3.81 15.43
C ILE A 199 -4.12 3.42 14.14
N ILE A 200 -5.20 4.13 13.80
CA ILE A 200 -5.91 3.90 12.53
C ILE A 200 -4.95 4.09 11.36
N LEU A 201 -4.18 5.16 11.35
CA LEU A 201 -3.24 5.48 10.29
C LEU A 201 -2.18 4.38 10.11
N VAL A 202 -1.56 3.89 11.21
CA VAL A 202 -0.55 2.83 11.13
C VAL A 202 -1.14 1.50 10.65
N LEU A 203 -2.39 1.21 11.00
CA LEU A 203 -3.08 0.02 10.49
C LEU A 203 -3.36 0.12 8.99
N LEU A 204 -3.77 1.30 8.49
CA LEU A 204 -3.94 1.53 7.06
C LEU A 204 -2.62 1.41 6.30
N ILE A 205 -1.53 1.93 6.84
CA ILE A 205 -0.17 1.79 6.30
C ILE A 205 0.22 0.31 6.23
N GLN A 206 0.00 -0.45 7.30
CA GLN A 206 0.36 -1.88 7.36
C GLN A 206 -0.43 -2.70 6.33
N ILE A 207 -1.75 -2.47 6.23
CA ILE A 207 -2.61 -3.13 5.23
C ILE A 207 -2.14 -2.78 3.81
N GLY A 208 -1.84 -1.52 3.56
CA GLY A 208 -1.35 -1.03 2.27
C GLY A 208 0.03 -1.58 1.91
N GLY A 209 0.97 -1.58 2.86
CA GLY A 209 2.36 -2.03 2.68
C GLY A 209 2.47 -3.52 2.39
N LEU A 210 1.81 -4.37 3.19
CA LEU A 210 1.76 -5.81 2.96
C LEU A 210 0.93 -6.19 1.72
N GLY A 211 0.06 -5.29 1.27
CA GLY A 211 -0.95 -5.58 0.26
C GLY A 211 -2.17 -6.28 0.87
N ILE A 212 -3.34 -5.83 0.45
CA ILE A 212 -4.63 -6.25 1.02
C ILE A 212 -4.83 -7.77 0.94
N MET A 213 -4.30 -8.42 -0.12
CA MET A 213 -4.44 -9.87 -0.29
C MET A 213 -3.56 -10.67 0.67
N VAL A 214 -2.35 -10.19 0.98
CA VAL A 214 -1.49 -10.82 2.00
C VAL A 214 -2.14 -10.69 3.37
N PHE A 215 -2.79 -9.57 3.67
CA PHE A 215 -3.55 -9.37 4.90
C PHE A 215 -4.77 -10.30 4.99
N SER A 216 -5.51 -10.46 3.88
CA SER A 216 -6.62 -11.43 3.78
C SER A 216 -6.14 -12.87 4.00
N PHE A 217 -4.95 -13.20 3.48
CA PHE A 217 -4.31 -14.49 3.70
C PHE A 217 -3.90 -14.72 5.16
N PHE A 218 -3.43 -13.68 5.85
CA PHE A 218 -3.13 -13.76 7.28
C PHE A 218 -4.36 -14.08 8.12
N GLY A 219 -5.49 -13.42 7.84
CA GLY A 219 -6.77 -13.75 8.47
C GLY A 219 -7.18 -15.21 8.22
N MET A 220 -6.89 -15.74 7.03
CA MET A 220 -7.20 -17.13 6.68
C MET A 220 -6.28 -18.14 7.37
N LEU A 221 -4.99 -17.86 7.53
CA LEU A 221 -4.07 -18.69 8.32
C LEU A 221 -4.51 -18.77 9.78
N ALA A 222 -4.97 -17.64 10.36
CA ALA A 222 -5.48 -17.57 11.71
C ALA A 222 -6.75 -18.44 11.88
N PHE A 223 -7.61 -18.50 10.86
CA PHE A 223 -8.87 -19.26 10.88
C PHE A 223 -8.79 -20.65 10.22
N ARG A 224 -7.61 -21.14 9.82
CA ARG A 224 -7.36 -22.46 9.21
C ARG A 224 -8.22 -22.78 7.97
N ARG A 225 -8.60 -21.78 7.19
CA ARG A 225 -9.43 -21.94 5.98
C ARG A 225 -8.58 -22.33 4.76
N LYS A 226 -9.12 -23.16 3.84
CA LYS A 226 -8.46 -23.48 2.55
C LYS A 226 -8.81 -22.42 1.52
N LEU A 227 -7.79 -21.94 0.77
CA LEU A 227 -7.99 -21.02 -0.37
C LEU A 227 -8.68 -21.70 -1.53
N SER A 228 -9.62 -21.00 -2.16
CA SER A 228 -10.13 -21.35 -3.49
C SER A 228 -9.04 -21.15 -4.55
N ILE A 229 -9.20 -21.76 -5.72
CA ILE A 229 -8.26 -21.60 -6.85
C ILE A 229 -8.19 -20.14 -7.30
N ALA A 230 -9.31 -19.42 -7.33
CA ALA A 230 -9.36 -18.02 -7.69
C ALA A 230 -8.60 -17.11 -6.71
N GLU A 231 -8.74 -17.35 -5.39
CA GLU A 231 -7.97 -16.63 -4.36
C GLU A 231 -6.47 -16.89 -4.50
N LYS A 232 -6.06 -18.13 -4.77
CA LYS A 232 -4.66 -18.50 -5.01
C LYS A 232 -4.10 -17.79 -6.24
N LEU A 233 -4.83 -17.75 -7.35
CA LEU A 233 -4.44 -17.04 -8.57
C LEU A 233 -4.26 -15.53 -8.33
N THR A 234 -5.16 -14.92 -7.57
CA THR A 234 -5.07 -13.48 -7.27
C THR A 234 -3.86 -13.17 -6.40
N VAL A 235 -3.58 -14.00 -5.39
CA VAL A 235 -2.41 -13.84 -4.51
C VAL A 235 -1.11 -14.12 -5.27
N SER A 236 -1.07 -15.16 -6.12
CA SER A 236 0.06 -15.48 -7.01
C SER A 236 0.40 -14.30 -7.92
N TYR A 237 -0.62 -13.69 -8.52
CA TYR A 237 -0.47 -12.49 -9.33
C TYR A 237 0.17 -11.31 -8.57
N MET A 238 -0.19 -11.11 -7.28
CA MET A 238 0.37 -10.03 -6.46
C MET A 238 1.81 -10.28 -6.00
N VAL A 239 2.12 -11.53 -5.68
CA VAL A 239 3.44 -11.93 -5.18
C VAL A 239 4.42 -12.18 -6.33
N SER A 240 3.92 -12.16 -7.58
CA SER A 240 4.69 -12.51 -8.80
C SER A 240 5.31 -13.91 -8.76
N GLU A 241 4.61 -14.84 -8.12
CA GLU A 241 4.99 -16.25 -7.97
C GLU A 241 4.12 -17.11 -8.89
N ASP A 242 4.73 -17.82 -9.81
CA ASP A 242 4.01 -18.71 -10.74
C ASP A 242 3.73 -20.09 -10.12
N ASP A 243 4.46 -20.49 -9.06
CA ASP A 243 4.31 -21.77 -8.39
C ASP A 243 3.27 -21.71 -7.25
N MET A 244 2.14 -22.34 -7.50
CA MET A 244 1.02 -22.45 -6.55
C MET A 244 1.35 -23.26 -5.30
N SER A 245 2.33 -24.16 -5.35
CA SER A 245 2.73 -25.01 -4.21
C SER A 245 3.58 -24.25 -3.20
N GLY A 246 4.41 -23.31 -3.68
CA GLY A 246 5.28 -22.47 -2.89
C GLY A 246 4.58 -21.28 -2.21
N LEU A 247 3.39 -20.90 -2.70
CA LEU A 247 2.68 -19.68 -2.30
C LEU A 247 2.49 -19.54 -0.78
N PHE A 248 2.05 -20.60 -0.10
CA PHE A 248 1.86 -20.57 1.36
C PHE A 248 3.16 -20.35 2.14
N LYS A 249 4.26 -20.93 1.64
CA LYS A 249 5.58 -20.75 2.23
C LYS A 249 6.07 -19.32 2.01
N ALA A 250 5.91 -18.79 0.80
CA ALA A 250 6.28 -17.43 0.46
C ALA A 250 5.53 -16.41 1.33
N LEU A 251 4.20 -16.55 1.46
CA LEU A 251 3.39 -15.65 2.29
C LEU A 251 3.75 -15.68 3.77
N ARG A 252 4.04 -16.86 4.33
CA ARG A 252 4.51 -16.99 5.72
C ARG A 252 5.86 -16.28 5.92
N VAL A 253 6.75 -16.39 4.93
CA VAL A 253 8.05 -15.72 4.96
C VAL A 253 7.86 -14.20 4.87
N ILE A 254 6.99 -13.71 3.97
CA ILE A 254 6.68 -12.29 3.82
C ILE A 254 6.21 -11.70 5.15
N VAL A 255 5.16 -12.29 5.73
CA VAL A 255 4.58 -11.78 7.00
C VAL A 255 5.58 -11.88 8.15
N GLY A 256 6.24 -13.02 8.29
CA GLY A 256 7.22 -13.24 9.37
C GLY A 256 8.42 -12.31 9.27
N SER A 257 8.96 -12.08 8.07
CA SER A 257 10.08 -11.16 7.86
C SER A 257 9.67 -9.70 8.10
N THR A 258 8.47 -9.29 7.70
CA THR A 258 7.94 -7.95 7.96
C THR A 258 7.93 -7.65 9.45
N PHE A 259 7.20 -8.45 10.25
CA PHE A 259 7.12 -8.21 11.69
C PHE A 259 8.46 -8.33 12.40
N LEU A 260 9.36 -9.20 11.93
CA LEU A 260 10.71 -9.31 12.48
C LEU A 260 11.53 -8.04 12.26
N VAL A 261 11.55 -7.52 11.02
CA VAL A 261 12.30 -6.31 10.69
C VAL A 261 11.70 -5.10 11.40
N GLU A 262 10.37 -4.97 11.43
CA GLU A 262 9.68 -3.91 12.15
C GLU A 262 10.00 -3.93 13.65
N ALA A 263 9.96 -5.11 14.30
CA ALA A 263 10.28 -5.24 15.71
C ALA A 263 11.74 -4.87 16.03
N VAL A 264 12.69 -5.34 15.21
CA VAL A 264 14.11 -5.01 15.36
C VAL A 264 14.33 -3.51 15.16
N SER A 265 13.75 -2.93 14.10
CA SER A 265 13.86 -1.50 13.83
C SER A 265 13.23 -0.66 14.93
N ALA A 266 12.06 -1.06 15.46
CA ALA A 266 11.41 -0.40 16.59
C ALA A 266 12.31 -0.42 17.85
N GLY A 267 13.03 -1.51 18.09
CA GLY A 267 14.00 -1.61 19.18
C GLY A 267 15.15 -0.60 19.05
N PHE A 268 15.78 -0.49 17.86
CA PHE A 268 16.83 0.49 17.62
C PHE A 268 16.30 1.93 17.63
N LEU A 269 15.12 2.20 17.07
CA LEU A 269 14.50 3.52 17.12
C LEU A 269 14.11 3.91 18.55
N PHE A 270 13.66 2.96 19.37
CA PHE A 270 13.40 3.21 20.77
C PHE A 270 14.66 3.64 21.51
N LEU A 271 15.80 2.99 21.26
CA LEU A 271 17.10 3.39 21.80
C LEU A 271 17.53 4.79 21.32
N GLY A 272 17.27 5.14 20.07
CA GLY A 272 17.54 6.47 19.53
C GLY A 272 16.65 7.54 20.17
N PHE A 273 15.33 7.38 20.08
CA PHE A 273 14.35 8.35 20.60
C PHE A 273 14.38 8.48 22.12
N SER A 274 14.72 7.43 22.88
CA SER A 274 14.81 7.51 24.33
C SER A 274 15.91 8.45 24.82
N ARG A 275 16.93 8.74 23.99
CA ARG A 275 17.99 9.71 24.34
C ARG A 275 17.49 11.16 24.36
N THR A 276 16.49 11.47 23.51
CA THR A 276 15.95 12.83 23.37
C THR A 276 14.61 13.01 24.12
N MET A 277 13.76 11.97 24.10
CA MET A 277 12.39 12.02 24.63
C MET A 277 12.24 11.31 25.99
N GLY A 278 13.30 10.65 26.47
CA GLY A 278 13.25 9.80 27.67
C GLY A 278 12.56 8.46 27.42
N VAL A 279 12.70 7.53 28.39
CA VAL A 279 12.10 6.19 28.34
C VAL A 279 10.63 6.28 28.77
N SER A 280 9.71 6.09 27.84
CA SER A 280 8.26 6.12 28.10
C SER A 280 7.48 5.23 27.14
N ALA A 281 6.23 4.88 27.48
CA ALA A 281 5.33 4.18 26.57
C ALA A 281 5.04 5.00 25.29
N LYS A 282 5.02 6.33 25.41
CA LYS A 282 4.88 7.24 24.27
C LYS A 282 6.06 7.11 23.32
N THR A 283 7.30 7.11 23.84
CA THR A 283 8.53 6.93 23.04
C THR A 283 8.53 5.57 22.33
N PHE A 284 8.06 4.50 22.99
CA PHE A 284 7.88 3.20 22.36
C PHE A 284 6.85 3.25 21.23
N GLY A 285 5.71 3.91 21.42
CA GLY A 285 4.71 4.12 20.37
C GLY A 285 5.26 4.88 19.17
N PHE A 286 6.10 5.90 19.37
CA PHE A 286 6.79 6.62 18.31
C PHE A 286 7.75 5.71 17.55
N ALA A 287 8.56 4.91 18.24
CA ALA A 287 9.48 3.98 17.64
C ALA A 287 8.76 2.91 16.80
N ALA A 288 7.70 2.32 17.32
CA ALA A 288 6.88 1.33 16.62
C ALA A 288 6.22 1.92 15.37
N PHE A 289 5.63 3.13 15.47
CA PHE A 289 5.02 3.83 14.34
C PHE A 289 6.02 4.07 13.21
N HIS A 290 7.20 4.64 13.54
CA HIS A 290 8.22 4.94 12.53
C HIS A 290 8.84 3.67 11.94
N ALA A 291 8.96 2.58 12.70
CA ALA A 291 9.44 1.29 12.18
C ALA A 291 8.49 0.72 11.12
N VAL A 292 7.18 0.72 11.39
CA VAL A 292 6.14 0.29 10.44
C VAL A 292 6.12 1.21 9.22
N SER A 293 6.09 2.53 9.44
CA SER A 293 6.07 3.52 8.36
C SER A 293 7.31 3.40 7.46
N ALA A 294 8.50 3.16 8.03
CA ALA A 294 9.75 3.00 7.30
C ALA A 294 9.80 1.68 6.52
N PHE A 295 9.39 0.54 7.12
CA PHE A 295 9.39 -0.75 6.44
C PHE A 295 8.38 -0.79 5.29
N CYS A 296 7.19 -0.23 5.52
CA CYS A 296 6.17 -0.11 4.48
C CYS A 296 6.53 0.96 3.43
N ASN A 297 7.56 1.76 3.62
CA ASN A 297 7.91 2.91 2.77
C ASN A 297 6.78 3.95 2.71
N ALA A 298 6.17 4.27 3.86
CA ALA A 298 4.98 5.11 3.92
C ALA A 298 5.25 6.60 4.19
N GLY A 299 6.42 6.97 4.70
CA GLY A 299 6.85 8.36 4.87
C GLY A 299 6.12 9.19 5.93
N PHE A 300 5.15 8.62 6.64
CA PHE A 300 4.48 9.32 7.71
C PHE A 300 5.37 9.40 8.96
N ALA A 301 5.55 10.62 9.46
CA ALA A 301 6.24 10.88 10.71
C ALA A 301 5.29 11.47 11.76
N LEU A 302 5.60 11.24 13.05
CA LEU A 302 4.87 11.83 14.19
C LEU A 302 5.52 13.12 14.69
N PHE A 303 6.37 13.73 13.87
CA PHE A 303 7.02 15.02 14.13
C PHE A 303 6.59 16.01 13.04
N SER A 304 6.29 17.25 13.43
CA SER A 304 5.79 18.28 12.49
C SER A 304 6.81 18.64 11.40
N ASN A 305 8.10 18.57 11.71
CA ASN A 305 9.21 18.78 10.75
C ASN A 305 9.78 17.47 10.20
N ASN A 306 8.99 16.41 10.12
CA ASN A 306 9.44 15.07 9.72
C ASN A 306 10.61 14.59 10.62
N LEU A 307 11.77 14.23 10.07
CA LEU A 307 12.95 13.78 10.81
C LEU A 307 14.11 14.79 10.76
N GLU A 308 13.84 16.04 10.40
CA GLU A 308 14.88 17.09 10.29
C GLU A 308 15.64 17.29 11.61
N SER A 309 14.95 17.20 12.76
CA SER A 309 15.56 17.32 14.09
C SER A 309 16.55 16.18 14.43
N PHE A 310 16.57 15.09 13.67
CA PHE A 310 17.37 13.89 13.93
C PHE A 310 18.46 13.64 12.87
N THR A 311 18.73 14.61 12.01
CA THR A 311 19.73 14.49 10.92
C THR A 311 21.10 14.04 11.44
N GLY A 312 21.54 14.57 12.58
CA GLY A 312 22.83 14.25 13.21
C GLY A 312 22.84 12.93 14.01
N ASP A 313 21.69 12.28 14.28
CA ASP A 313 21.65 11.02 15.02
C ASP A 313 21.81 9.81 14.08
N PRO A 314 22.97 9.11 14.11
CA PRO A 314 23.19 7.99 13.21
C PRO A 314 22.32 6.77 13.53
N ILE A 315 21.89 6.58 14.79
CA ILE A 315 21.05 5.44 15.14
C ILE A 315 19.70 5.59 14.47
N ILE A 316 19.06 6.76 14.59
CA ILE A 316 17.77 7.01 13.99
C ILE A 316 17.89 7.01 12.46
N SER A 317 18.81 7.81 11.89
CA SER A 317 18.95 7.98 10.44
C SER A 317 19.33 6.68 9.75
N LEU A 318 20.28 5.90 10.27
CA LEU A 318 20.67 4.64 9.65
C LEU A 318 19.61 3.54 9.84
N THR A 319 18.97 3.46 11.02
CA THR A 319 17.92 2.45 11.25
C THR A 319 16.76 2.65 10.26
N ILE A 320 16.28 3.88 10.12
CA ILE A 320 15.22 4.18 9.15
C ILE A 320 15.68 3.90 7.73
N SER A 321 16.88 4.33 7.33
CA SER A 321 17.42 4.09 6.00
C SER A 321 17.53 2.60 5.67
N PHE A 322 18.08 1.78 6.56
CA PHE A 322 18.16 0.33 6.34
C PHE A 322 16.78 -0.33 6.31
N THR A 323 15.85 0.12 7.16
CA THR A 323 14.46 -0.39 7.17
C THR A 323 13.77 -0.11 5.84
N ILE A 324 13.91 1.11 5.29
CA ILE A 324 13.41 1.51 3.96
C ILE A 324 14.02 0.64 2.86
N ILE A 325 15.33 0.43 2.87
CA ILE A 325 16.00 -0.40 1.87
C ILE A 325 15.45 -1.82 1.92
N LEU A 326 15.30 -2.43 3.10
CA LEU A 326 14.77 -3.78 3.27
C LEU A 326 13.33 -3.90 2.77
N GLY A 327 12.47 -2.92 3.05
CA GLY A 327 11.10 -2.87 2.53
C GLY A 327 11.07 -2.72 0.99
N GLY A 328 11.97 -1.89 0.44
CA GLY A 328 11.99 -1.53 -0.99
C GLY A 328 12.68 -2.52 -1.93
N ILE A 329 13.49 -3.47 -1.44
CA ILE A 329 14.18 -4.46 -2.30
C ILE A 329 13.29 -5.63 -2.74
N GLY A 330 12.15 -5.83 -2.10
CA GLY A 330 11.21 -6.93 -2.39
C GLY A 330 11.48 -8.21 -1.60
N PHE A 331 10.38 -8.89 -1.26
CA PHE A 331 10.40 -10.04 -0.36
C PHE A 331 11.17 -11.24 -0.95
N ALA A 332 11.03 -11.51 -2.26
CA ALA A 332 11.77 -12.58 -2.95
C ALA A 332 13.28 -12.31 -2.91
N VAL A 333 13.70 -11.07 -3.19
CA VAL A 333 15.11 -10.66 -3.16
C VAL A 333 15.69 -10.76 -1.76
N MET A 334 14.91 -10.35 -0.75
CA MET A 334 15.31 -10.48 0.66
C MET A 334 15.48 -11.95 1.05
N TYR A 335 14.55 -12.84 0.65
CA TYR A 335 14.65 -14.28 0.90
C TYR A 335 15.89 -14.89 0.25
N ASP A 336 16.11 -14.63 -1.04
CA ASP A 336 17.28 -15.15 -1.79
C ASP A 336 18.59 -14.69 -1.19
N THR A 337 18.66 -13.40 -0.80
CA THR A 337 19.87 -12.83 -0.20
C THR A 337 20.18 -13.45 1.16
N VAL A 338 19.17 -13.57 2.04
CA VAL A 338 19.33 -14.21 3.35
C VAL A 338 19.69 -15.69 3.19
N HIS A 339 19.07 -16.38 2.21
CA HIS A 339 19.37 -17.79 1.93
C HIS A 339 20.81 -17.99 1.47
N LYS A 340 21.30 -17.12 0.57
CA LYS A 340 22.70 -17.11 0.13
C LYS A 340 23.67 -16.90 1.30
N ILE A 341 23.41 -15.85 2.12
CA ILE A 341 24.26 -15.56 3.30
C ILE A 341 24.30 -16.75 4.26
N LYS A 342 23.16 -17.42 4.51
CA LYS A 342 23.10 -18.63 5.35
C LYS A 342 23.94 -19.77 4.79
N ILE A 343 23.88 -20.01 3.47
CA ILE A 343 24.68 -21.06 2.83
C ILE A 343 26.17 -20.73 2.92
N GLU A 344 26.56 -19.49 2.63
CA GLU A 344 27.97 -19.05 2.72
C GLU A 344 28.49 -19.14 4.15
N ALA A 345 27.69 -18.73 5.14
CA ALA A 345 28.02 -18.90 6.55
C ALA A 345 28.16 -20.38 6.94
N CYS A 346 27.21 -21.25 6.53
CA CYS A 346 27.30 -22.70 6.76
C CYS A 346 28.53 -23.32 6.09
N ASN A 347 28.88 -22.87 4.89
CA ASN A 347 30.08 -23.33 4.18
C ASN A 347 31.36 -22.96 4.94
N ALA A 348 31.42 -21.72 5.47
CA ALA A 348 32.55 -21.25 6.27
C ALA A 348 32.73 -22.07 7.55
N PHE A 349 31.63 -22.38 8.26
CA PHE A 349 31.68 -23.15 9.51
C PHE A 349 31.82 -24.68 9.31
N LYS A 350 31.18 -25.25 8.28
CA LYS A 350 31.10 -26.72 8.08
C LYS A 350 32.01 -27.25 6.98
N LYS A 351 32.88 -26.43 6.37
CA LYS A 351 33.75 -26.79 5.23
C LYS A 351 33.01 -27.50 4.08
N LYS A 352 31.70 -27.25 3.92
CA LYS A 352 30.90 -27.75 2.79
C LYS A 352 31.00 -26.78 1.62
N LYS A 353 31.08 -27.30 0.38
CA LYS A 353 31.10 -26.51 -0.87
C LYS A 353 29.72 -26.57 -1.55
N THR A 354 28.69 -26.04 -0.89
CA THR A 354 27.40 -25.82 -1.57
C THR A 354 27.38 -24.44 -2.17
N THR A 355 27.14 -24.32 -3.49
CA THR A 355 27.04 -23.03 -4.18
C THR A 355 25.58 -22.72 -4.46
N PHE A 356 25.13 -21.52 -4.09
CA PHE A 356 23.81 -21.00 -4.44
C PHE A 356 23.99 -19.77 -5.33
N PHE A 357 23.47 -19.86 -6.56
CA PHE A 357 23.47 -18.75 -7.49
C PHE A 357 22.21 -17.92 -7.32
N LEU A 358 22.37 -16.61 -7.14
CA LEU A 358 21.23 -15.70 -7.05
C LEU A 358 20.47 -15.70 -8.40
N PRO A 359 19.11 -15.75 -8.39
CA PRO A 359 18.31 -15.57 -9.58
C PRO A 359 18.62 -14.24 -10.29
N LEU A 360 18.42 -14.17 -11.61
CA LEU A 360 18.69 -12.97 -12.42
C LEU A 360 17.96 -11.75 -11.87
N ASN A 361 16.68 -11.91 -11.51
CA ASN A 361 15.85 -10.86 -10.91
C ASN A 361 16.52 -10.27 -9.66
N THR A 362 16.96 -11.10 -8.73
CA THR A 362 17.64 -10.67 -7.49
C THR A 362 18.93 -9.93 -7.78
N GLN A 363 19.71 -10.42 -8.77
CA GLN A 363 20.94 -9.74 -9.17
C GLN A 363 20.71 -8.37 -9.80
N ILE A 364 19.66 -8.22 -10.61
CA ILE A 364 19.27 -6.94 -11.23
C ILE A 364 18.84 -5.96 -10.15
N VAL A 365 17.95 -6.38 -9.25
CA VAL A 365 17.42 -5.51 -8.19
C VAL A 365 18.54 -5.01 -7.27
N LEU A 366 19.43 -5.88 -6.82
CA LEU A 366 20.55 -5.48 -5.95
C LEU A 366 21.49 -4.52 -6.66
N ALA A 367 21.85 -4.79 -7.92
CA ALA A 367 22.75 -3.92 -8.70
C ALA A 367 22.11 -2.54 -8.98
N MET A 368 20.85 -2.51 -9.41
CA MET A 368 20.12 -1.27 -9.68
C MET A 368 19.88 -0.47 -8.39
N THR A 369 19.58 -1.15 -7.28
CA THR A 369 19.45 -0.51 -5.96
C THR A 369 20.76 0.16 -5.54
N ALA A 370 21.87 -0.57 -5.56
CA ALA A 370 23.17 -0.02 -5.18
C ALA A 370 23.60 1.14 -6.10
N GLY A 371 23.39 0.99 -7.42
CA GLY A 371 23.70 2.04 -8.39
C GLY A 371 22.85 3.30 -8.19
N ALA A 372 21.53 3.14 -8.02
CA ALA A 372 20.62 4.26 -7.77
C ALA A 372 20.97 4.99 -6.46
N LEU A 373 21.24 4.26 -5.38
CA LEU A 373 21.63 4.85 -4.09
C LEU A 373 22.95 5.62 -4.22
N PHE A 374 23.95 5.05 -4.89
CA PHE A 374 25.24 5.71 -5.06
C PHE A 374 25.13 6.99 -5.91
N ILE A 375 24.43 6.92 -7.05
CA ILE A 375 24.24 8.07 -7.93
C ILE A 375 23.46 9.17 -7.22
N SER A 376 22.35 8.81 -6.54
CA SER A 376 21.52 9.79 -5.81
C SER A 376 22.28 10.42 -4.63
N PHE A 377 23.06 9.64 -3.89
CA PHE A 377 23.90 10.13 -2.81
C PHE A 377 24.93 11.14 -3.33
N ALA A 378 25.68 10.76 -4.36
CA ALA A 378 26.72 11.63 -4.93
C ALA A 378 26.11 12.91 -5.52
N ALA A 379 25.01 12.79 -6.27
CA ALA A 379 24.35 13.94 -6.87
C ALA A 379 23.77 14.88 -5.80
N PHE A 380 23.07 14.36 -4.78
CA PHE A 380 22.52 15.18 -3.71
C PHE A 380 23.62 15.88 -2.90
N TYR A 381 24.68 15.17 -2.54
CA TYR A 381 25.80 15.75 -1.83
C TYR A 381 26.47 16.86 -2.64
N LEU A 382 26.77 16.61 -3.91
CA LEU A 382 27.44 17.61 -4.78
C LEU A 382 26.60 18.87 -5.01
N LEU A 383 25.27 18.74 -5.09
CA LEU A 383 24.37 19.87 -5.34
C LEU A 383 24.06 20.67 -4.07
N GLU A 384 24.01 20.02 -2.89
CA GLU A 384 23.46 20.66 -1.70
C GLU A 384 24.46 20.90 -0.55
N HIS A 385 25.70 20.39 -0.63
CA HIS A 385 26.68 20.59 0.46
C HIS A 385 27.00 22.06 0.73
N THR A 386 26.90 22.95 -0.27
CA THR A 386 27.09 24.40 -0.16
C THR A 386 25.79 25.20 -0.05
N HIS A 387 24.63 24.54 -0.17
CA HIS A 387 23.30 25.18 -0.15
C HIS A 387 22.50 24.75 1.08
N ALA A 388 21.59 23.79 0.93
CA ALA A 388 20.70 23.37 2.01
C ALA A 388 21.45 22.74 3.21
N MET A 389 22.63 22.17 3.00
CA MET A 389 23.44 21.54 4.06
C MET A 389 24.68 22.34 4.46
N LYS A 390 24.78 23.62 4.07
CA LYS A 390 25.99 24.45 4.33
C LYS A 390 26.31 24.59 5.82
N ASP A 391 25.29 24.65 6.66
CA ASP A 391 25.42 24.86 8.10
C ASP A 391 25.56 23.53 8.88
N PHE A 392 25.51 22.39 8.18
CA PHE A 392 25.65 21.06 8.75
C PHE A 392 27.12 20.70 8.94
N SER A 393 27.43 19.96 10.02
CA SER A 393 28.74 19.33 10.17
C SER A 393 28.98 18.30 9.06
N LEU A 394 30.21 17.98 8.75
CA LEU A 394 30.55 16.96 7.72
C LEU A 394 29.82 15.63 7.94
N ARG A 395 29.67 15.22 9.19
CA ARG A 395 28.94 14.00 9.54
C ARG A 395 27.45 14.12 9.19
N GLU A 396 26.82 15.23 9.50
CA GLU A 396 25.40 15.49 9.18
C GLU A 396 25.20 15.61 7.68
N GLN A 397 26.13 16.21 6.94
CA GLN A 397 26.08 16.29 5.48
C GLN A 397 26.08 14.89 4.84
N TYR A 398 26.98 14.00 5.26
CA TYR A 398 27.02 12.62 4.73
C TYR A 398 25.80 11.81 5.14
N LEU A 399 25.36 11.89 6.41
CA LEU A 399 24.16 11.19 6.87
C LEU A 399 22.90 11.71 6.17
N GLY A 400 22.75 13.04 6.05
CA GLY A 400 21.63 13.68 5.37
C GLY A 400 21.58 13.32 3.88
N ALA A 401 22.72 13.40 3.17
CA ALA A 401 22.79 13.03 1.76
C ALA A 401 22.48 11.55 1.54
N PHE A 402 23.00 10.66 2.40
CA PHE A 402 22.68 9.23 2.33
C PHE A 402 21.19 8.98 2.60
N PHE A 403 20.63 9.61 3.62
CA PHE A 403 19.22 9.49 3.96
C PHE A 403 18.32 9.97 2.80
N GLN A 404 18.65 11.13 2.20
CA GLN A 404 17.90 11.65 1.05
C GLN A 404 18.04 10.72 -0.18
N ALA A 405 19.18 10.12 -0.44
CA ALA A 405 19.31 9.13 -1.50
C ALA A 405 18.43 7.89 -1.27
N VAL A 406 18.30 7.45 -0.02
CA VAL A 406 17.45 6.31 0.34
C VAL A 406 15.96 6.67 0.23
N THR A 407 15.55 7.84 0.75
CA THR A 407 14.14 8.24 0.80
C THR A 407 13.54 8.46 -0.60
N LEU A 408 14.34 8.87 -1.60
CA LEU A 408 13.91 8.98 -2.99
C LEU A 408 13.36 7.67 -3.58
N ARG A 409 13.66 6.54 -2.95
CA ARG A 409 13.15 5.23 -3.35
C ARG A 409 11.82 4.91 -2.67
N THR A 410 10.88 5.85 -2.78
CA THR A 410 9.50 5.75 -2.34
C THR A 410 9.31 5.63 -0.82
N ALA A 411 10.09 6.39 -0.02
CA ALA A 411 10.00 6.29 1.42
C ALA A 411 9.37 7.51 2.12
N GLY A 412 9.52 8.73 1.58
CA GLY A 412 8.79 9.92 2.01
C GLY A 412 9.29 10.61 3.28
N PHE A 413 10.30 10.07 3.94
CA PHE A 413 10.92 10.74 5.09
C PHE A 413 11.93 11.81 4.66
N SER A 414 12.06 12.86 5.46
CA SER A 414 13.04 13.92 5.21
C SER A 414 13.85 14.26 6.46
N THR A 415 15.16 14.42 6.27
CA THR A 415 16.10 14.93 7.27
C THR A 415 16.69 16.30 6.87
N VAL A 416 16.33 16.80 5.68
CA VAL A 416 16.74 18.11 5.16
C VAL A 416 15.48 18.85 4.70
N SER A 417 15.40 20.15 4.98
CA SER A 417 14.24 20.96 4.60
C SER A 417 14.14 21.12 3.08
N PHE A 418 13.00 20.74 2.51
CA PHE A 418 12.75 20.83 1.07
C PHE A 418 12.57 22.28 0.58
N ALA A 419 12.23 23.20 1.49
CA ALA A 419 12.10 24.63 1.16
C ALA A 419 13.45 25.28 0.79
N SER A 420 14.57 24.68 1.22
CA SER A 420 15.93 25.20 0.97
C SER A 420 16.65 24.52 -0.20
N LEU A 421 16.04 23.51 -0.85
CA LEU A 421 16.67 22.79 -1.95
C LEU A 421 16.72 23.60 -3.24
N THR A 422 17.80 23.40 -4.01
CA THR A 422 17.95 24.02 -5.32
C THR A 422 17.02 23.41 -6.36
N ASN A 423 16.66 24.19 -7.39
CA ASN A 423 15.86 23.68 -8.51
C ASN A 423 16.52 22.49 -9.25
N ALA A 424 17.86 22.49 -9.31
CA ALA A 424 18.61 21.38 -9.91
C ALA A 424 18.42 20.07 -9.13
N THR A 425 18.42 20.16 -7.80
CA THR A 425 18.18 19.02 -6.92
C THR A 425 16.75 18.53 -7.04
N LEU A 426 15.76 19.42 -7.04
CA LEU A 426 14.35 19.03 -7.25
C LEU A 426 14.16 18.32 -8.59
N LEU A 427 14.77 18.82 -9.66
CA LEU A 427 14.69 18.17 -10.99
C LEU A 427 15.35 16.77 -10.97
N MET A 428 16.55 16.65 -10.40
CA MET A 428 17.24 15.36 -10.24
C MET A 428 16.37 14.37 -9.44
N MET A 429 15.76 14.83 -8.34
CA MET A 429 14.88 14.02 -7.51
C MET A 429 13.65 13.53 -8.28
N ILE A 430 13.03 14.36 -9.13
CA ILE A 430 11.89 13.97 -10.00
C ILE A 430 12.27 12.74 -10.85
N PHE A 431 13.44 12.74 -11.48
CA PHE A 431 13.89 11.61 -12.31
C PHE A 431 14.14 10.35 -11.48
N VAL A 432 14.76 10.49 -10.30
CA VAL A 432 15.05 9.34 -9.42
C VAL A 432 13.76 8.77 -8.83
N MET A 433 12.83 9.61 -8.38
CA MET A 433 11.54 9.19 -7.82
C MET A 433 10.68 8.42 -8.82
N PHE A 434 10.73 8.80 -10.12
CA PHE A 434 9.99 8.10 -11.16
C PHE A 434 10.39 6.62 -11.29
N ALA A 435 11.66 6.30 -11.00
CA ALA A 435 12.17 4.93 -10.90
C ALA A 435 12.03 4.44 -9.43
N GLY A 436 10.87 3.91 -9.07
CA GLY A 436 10.53 3.44 -7.73
C GLY A 436 11.35 2.25 -7.21
N GLY A 437 10.73 1.39 -6.38
CA GLY A 437 11.40 0.21 -5.82
C GLY A 437 11.31 -1.04 -6.68
N ALA A 438 11.71 -2.19 -6.11
CA ALA A 438 11.69 -3.47 -6.80
C ALA A 438 10.28 -4.04 -6.97
N SER A 439 10.10 -4.94 -7.92
CA SER A 439 8.88 -5.75 -8.02
C SER A 439 8.70 -6.63 -6.78
N GLY A 440 7.47 -6.76 -6.29
CA GLY A 440 7.19 -7.53 -5.06
C GLY A 440 7.73 -6.87 -3.79
N SER A 441 7.87 -5.54 -3.76
CA SER A 441 8.23 -4.74 -2.58
C SER A 441 7.07 -3.89 -2.09
N THR A 442 7.24 -3.23 -0.95
CA THR A 442 6.30 -2.24 -0.41
C THR A 442 6.26 -0.94 -1.23
N ALA A 443 7.30 -0.65 -2.01
CA ALA A 443 7.44 0.53 -2.84
C ALA A 443 6.45 0.57 -4.02
N GLY A 444 6.00 1.76 -4.43
CA GLY A 444 5.13 1.97 -5.58
C GLY A 444 5.86 2.43 -6.86
N GLY A 445 5.15 3.12 -7.74
CA GLY A 445 5.70 3.68 -8.98
C GLY A 445 6.16 2.64 -10.01
N ILE A 446 6.98 3.10 -10.98
CA ILE A 446 7.59 2.24 -11.99
C ILE A 446 8.70 1.43 -11.36
N LYS A 447 8.62 0.11 -11.49
CA LYS A 447 9.56 -0.81 -10.82
C LYS A 447 10.96 -0.75 -11.44
N LEU A 448 12.00 -0.88 -10.58
CA LEU A 448 13.41 -0.90 -11.02
C LEU A 448 13.67 -1.94 -12.12
N ASN A 449 13.00 -3.08 -12.07
CA ASN A 449 13.13 -4.13 -13.08
C ASN A 449 12.67 -3.64 -14.47
N THR A 450 11.57 -2.87 -14.51
CA THR A 450 11.07 -2.24 -15.75
C THR A 450 12.10 -1.28 -16.31
N VAL A 451 12.66 -0.41 -15.48
CA VAL A 451 13.71 0.55 -15.87
C VAL A 451 14.97 -0.18 -16.36
N ALA A 452 15.36 -1.26 -15.66
CA ALA A 452 16.52 -2.08 -16.07
C ALA A 452 16.34 -2.73 -17.44
N VAL A 453 15.12 -3.24 -17.75
CA VAL A 453 14.83 -3.83 -19.06
C VAL A 453 14.82 -2.77 -20.15
N VAL A 454 14.23 -1.60 -19.93
CA VAL A 454 14.24 -0.47 -20.88
C VAL A 454 15.68 -0.02 -21.16
N PHE A 455 16.49 0.14 -20.13
CA PHE A 455 17.91 0.50 -20.28
C PHE A 455 18.71 -0.57 -21.04
N ALA A 456 18.47 -1.86 -20.72
CA ALA A 456 19.11 -2.97 -21.40
C ALA A 456 18.74 -3.03 -22.88
N PHE A 457 17.49 -2.72 -23.23
CA PHE A 457 17.06 -2.62 -24.62
C PHE A 457 17.85 -1.56 -25.39
N PHE A 458 17.96 -0.34 -24.87
CA PHE A 458 18.78 0.71 -25.51
C PHE A 458 20.23 0.27 -25.68
N ARG A 459 20.82 -0.36 -24.66
CA ARG A 459 22.19 -0.87 -24.73
C ARG A 459 22.34 -1.96 -25.78
N SER A 460 21.41 -2.93 -25.85
CA SER A 460 21.45 -4.02 -26.84
C SER A 460 21.24 -3.47 -28.25
N PHE A 461 20.34 -2.50 -28.43
CA PHE A 461 20.13 -1.81 -29.70
C PHE A 461 21.40 -1.10 -30.18
N LEU A 462 22.08 -0.34 -29.32
CA LEU A 462 23.36 0.33 -29.67
C LEU A 462 24.49 -0.65 -29.99
N LYS A 463 24.42 -1.88 -29.44
CA LYS A 463 25.39 -2.95 -29.73
C LYS A 463 25.02 -3.81 -30.93
N ASN A 464 23.87 -3.55 -31.54
CA ASN A 464 23.32 -4.36 -32.61
C ASN A 464 23.09 -5.84 -32.24
N ASP A 465 22.76 -6.10 -30.94
CA ASP A 465 22.44 -7.43 -30.49
C ASP A 465 21.06 -7.87 -31.02
N ARG A 466 20.88 -9.14 -31.39
CA ARG A 466 19.60 -9.67 -31.88
C ARG A 466 18.51 -9.73 -30.83
N THR A 467 18.88 -9.83 -29.56
CA THR A 467 17.96 -9.95 -28.42
C THR A 467 18.43 -9.06 -27.27
N VAL A 468 17.51 -8.67 -26.39
CA VAL A 468 17.87 -7.92 -25.18
C VAL A 468 18.56 -8.85 -24.19
N VAL A 469 19.81 -8.53 -23.83
CA VAL A 469 20.67 -9.36 -22.98
C VAL A 469 21.00 -8.63 -21.69
N ILE A 470 20.75 -9.27 -20.54
CA ILE A 470 21.19 -8.82 -19.21
C ILE A 470 22.02 -9.93 -18.57
N LYS A 471 23.25 -9.64 -18.17
CA LYS A 471 24.17 -10.61 -17.53
C LYS A 471 24.26 -11.97 -18.25
N LYS A 472 24.39 -11.94 -19.59
CA LYS A 472 24.49 -13.13 -20.46
C LYS A 472 23.20 -13.97 -20.54
N MET A 473 22.04 -13.45 -20.07
CA MET A 473 20.73 -14.07 -20.23
C MET A 473 19.86 -13.22 -21.16
N SER A 474 19.22 -13.86 -22.15
CA SER A 474 18.26 -13.22 -23.05
C SER A 474 16.93 -12.99 -22.36
N ILE A 475 16.36 -11.79 -22.54
CA ILE A 475 15.05 -11.42 -22.02
C ILE A 475 14.00 -11.66 -23.11
N PRO A 476 12.89 -12.35 -22.81
CA PRO A 476 11.80 -12.59 -23.78
C PRO A 476 11.20 -11.28 -24.30
N ASP A 477 10.91 -11.21 -25.59
CA ASP A 477 10.36 -10.02 -26.26
C ASP A 477 9.04 -9.55 -25.64
N GLU A 478 8.22 -10.48 -25.14
CA GLU A 478 6.98 -10.15 -24.44
C GLU A 478 7.24 -9.33 -23.17
N GLN A 479 8.30 -9.66 -22.40
CA GLN A 479 8.68 -8.91 -21.21
C GLN A 479 9.23 -7.52 -21.58
N VAL A 480 9.96 -7.42 -22.69
CA VAL A 480 10.45 -6.14 -23.21
C VAL A 480 9.28 -5.25 -23.63
N LYS A 481 8.32 -5.78 -24.39
CA LYS A 481 7.09 -5.05 -24.80
C LYS A 481 6.30 -4.58 -23.57
N LYS A 482 6.11 -5.43 -22.55
CA LYS A 482 5.45 -5.07 -21.29
C LYS A 482 6.20 -3.95 -20.56
N ALA A 483 7.53 -3.97 -20.52
CA ALA A 483 8.33 -2.93 -19.88
C ALA A 483 8.14 -1.57 -20.54
N PHE A 484 8.17 -1.50 -21.90
CA PHE A 484 7.93 -0.28 -22.63
C PHE A 484 6.50 0.24 -22.45
N LEU A 485 5.51 -0.64 -22.44
CA LEU A 485 4.11 -0.27 -22.21
C LEU A 485 3.93 0.34 -20.82
N ILE A 486 4.49 -0.27 -19.77
CA ILE A 486 4.40 0.24 -18.39
C ILE A 486 5.11 1.60 -18.28
N PHE A 487 6.31 1.72 -18.85
CA PHE A 487 7.11 2.95 -18.80
C PHE A 487 6.42 4.09 -19.55
N GLY A 488 5.98 3.85 -20.80
CA GLY A 488 5.30 4.83 -21.63
C GLY A 488 3.97 5.28 -21.03
N PHE A 489 3.15 4.34 -20.53
CA PHE A 489 1.87 4.66 -19.88
C PHE A 489 2.08 5.48 -18.60
N GLY A 490 3.06 5.11 -17.76
CA GLY A 490 3.39 5.88 -16.56
C GLY A 490 3.84 7.31 -16.89
N LEU A 491 4.71 7.47 -17.88
CA LEU A 491 5.16 8.78 -18.34
C LEU A 491 3.99 9.62 -18.86
N SER A 492 3.10 9.02 -19.66
CA SER A 492 1.93 9.69 -20.23
C SER A 492 0.97 10.17 -19.14
N ILE A 493 0.69 9.35 -18.11
CA ILE A 493 -0.20 9.73 -17.00
C ILE A 493 0.40 10.90 -16.21
N VAL A 494 1.69 10.83 -15.86
CA VAL A 494 2.35 11.91 -15.11
C VAL A 494 2.36 13.20 -15.94
N SER A 495 2.71 13.13 -17.22
CA SER A 495 2.73 14.30 -18.12
C SER A 495 1.34 14.92 -18.28
N ALA A 496 0.30 14.09 -18.44
CA ALA A 496 -1.08 14.56 -18.51
C ALA A 496 -1.53 15.20 -17.19
N ALA A 497 -1.19 14.61 -16.06
CA ALA A 497 -1.52 15.17 -14.74
C ALA A 497 -0.82 16.52 -14.48
N VAL A 498 0.49 16.62 -14.79
CA VAL A 498 1.23 17.89 -14.71
C VAL A 498 0.59 18.95 -15.60
N PHE A 499 0.23 18.60 -16.84
CA PHE A 499 -0.43 19.52 -17.76
C PHE A 499 -1.78 20.01 -17.21
N ILE A 500 -2.64 19.10 -16.71
CA ILE A 500 -3.95 19.47 -16.15
C ILE A 500 -3.74 20.38 -14.91
N LEU A 501 -2.82 20.03 -14.02
CA LEU A 501 -2.51 20.83 -12.84
C LEU A 501 -1.97 22.21 -13.19
N THR A 502 -1.17 22.35 -14.24
CA THR A 502 -0.68 23.66 -14.73
C THR A 502 -1.82 24.57 -15.21
N VAL A 503 -2.91 23.98 -15.70
CA VAL A 503 -4.10 24.73 -16.13
C VAL A 503 -5.02 25.08 -14.95
N THR A 504 -5.13 24.19 -13.96
CA THR A 504 -6.09 24.33 -12.85
C THR A 504 -5.54 25.02 -11.62
N GLU A 505 -4.22 25.03 -11.45
CA GLU A 505 -3.55 25.55 -10.24
C GLU A 505 -2.67 26.76 -10.55
N SER A 506 -2.57 27.69 -9.63
CA SER A 506 -1.68 28.87 -9.73
C SER A 506 -0.34 28.69 -9.01
N LEU A 507 0.10 27.42 -8.85
CA LEU A 507 1.32 27.06 -8.12
C LEU A 507 2.56 27.07 -9.05
N PRO A 508 3.78 27.22 -8.50
CA PRO A 508 5.01 27.13 -9.29
C PRO A 508 5.17 25.79 -9.97
N PHE A 509 5.60 25.79 -11.24
CA PHE A 509 5.67 24.58 -12.08
C PHE A 509 6.53 23.46 -11.49
N LEU A 510 7.77 23.75 -11.05
CA LEU A 510 8.71 22.73 -10.61
C LEU A 510 8.27 22.04 -9.31
N PRO A 511 7.85 22.75 -8.24
CA PRO A 511 7.23 22.14 -7.07
C PRO A 511 5.98 21.32 -7.40
N MET A 512 5.12 21.81 -8.29
CA MET A 512 3.90 21.09 -8.70
C MET A 512 4.24 19.79 -9.46
N ALA A 513 5.21 19.82 -10.37
CA ALA A 513 5.70 18.63 -11.06
C ALA A 513 6.34 17.63 -10.06
N PHE A 514 7.06 18.13 -9.06
CA PHE A 514 7.64 17.33 -7.98
C PHE A 514 6.55 16.59 -7.19
N GLU A 515 5.51 17.29 -6.72
CA GLU A 515 4.38 16.69 -6.00
C GLU A 515 3.64 15.64 -6.86
N THR A 516 3.46 15.93 -8.16
CA THR A 516 2.79 15.03 -9.11
C THR A 516 3.56 13.71 -9.26
N VAL A 517 4.88 13.80 -9.45
CA VAL A 517 5.74 12.60 -9.56
C VAL A 517 5.82 11.88 -8.22
N SER A 518 5.93 12.61 -7.11
CA SER A 518 5.93 12.05 -5.75
C SER A 518 4.64 11.28 -5.47
N ALA A 519 3.48 11.82 -5.87
CA ALA A 519 2.19 11.14 -5.74
C ALA A 519 2.12 9.87 -6.60
N PHE A 520 2.46 9.96 -7.91
CA PHE A 520 2.43 8.81 -8.82
C PHE A 520 3.42 7.72 -8.43
N ALA A 521 4.64 8.10 -8.09
CA ALA A 521 5.65 7.14 -7.64
C ALA A 521 5.43 6.66 -6.19
N THR A 522 4.42 7.19 -5.50
CA THR A 522 4.13 6.94 -4.07
C THR A 522 5.36 7.15 -3.18
N VAL A 523 6.05 8.28 -3.35
CA VAL A 523 7.27 8.62 -2.63
C VAL A 523 6.96 9.33 -1.31
N GLY A 524 6.05 10.31 -1.36
CA GLY A 524 5.62 11.05 -0.17
C GLY A 524 6.45 12.27 0.19
N LEU A 525 7.51 12.56 -0.55
CA LEU A 525 8.25 13.80 -0.39
C LEU A 525 7.44 14.97 -0.93
N SER A 526 7.44 16.07 -0.20
CA SER A 526 6.72 17.31 -0.54
C SER A 526 7.62 18.52 -0.41
N THR A 527 7.41 19.46 -1.30
CA THR A 527 8.00 20.82 -1.21
C THR A 527 7.22 21.74 -0.27
N GLY A 528 6.20 21.20 0.43
CA GLY A 528 5.34 21.94 1.34
C GLY A 528 4.10 22.57 0.69
N ILE A 529 3.86 22.33 -0.61
CA ILE A 529 2.72 22.90 -1.33
C ILE A 529 1.49 21.98 -1.36
N THR A 530 1.57 20.73 -0.86
CA THR A 530 0.48 19.74 -0.93
C THR A 530 -0.85 20.27 -0.39
N ALA A 531 -0.82 21.00 0.73
CA ALA A 531 -2.03 21.59 1.33
C ALA A 531 -2.63 22.72 0.49
N GLN A 532 -1.83 23.39 -0.35
CA GLN A 532 -2.23 24.56 -1.14
C GLN A 532 -2.99 24.19 -2.42
N PHE A 533 -2.98 22.92 -2.83
CA PHE A 533 -3.75 22.46 -3.99
C PHE A 533 -5.25 22.68 -3.78
N SER A 534 -5.94 23.02 -4.87
CA SER A 534 -7.40 23.09 -4.91
C SER A 534 -8.03 21.71 -4.68
N VAL A 535 -9.36 21.67 -4.56
CA VAL A 535 -10.10 20.40 -4.48
C VAL A 535 -9.79 19.50 -5.70
N ALA A 536 -9.74 20.09 -6.89
CA ALA A 536 -9.43 19.38 -8.13
C ALA A 536 -7.99 18.82 -8.11
N GLY A 537 -7.02 19.63 -7.68
CA GLY A 537 -5.63 19.19 -7.56
C GLY A 537 -5.47 18.06 -6.55
N LYS A 538 -6.10 18.14 -5.39
CA LYS A 538 -6.10 17.07 -4.38
C LYS A 538 -6.71 15.77 -4.92
N LEU A 539 -7.79 15.83 -5.69
CA LEU A 539 -8.39 14.64 -6.33
C LEU A 539 -7.48 14.03 -7.39
N ILE A 540 -6.76 14.84 -8.17
CA ILE A 540 -5.77 14.36 -9.13
C ILE A 540 -4.63 13.64 -8.41
N LEU A 541 -4.11 14.21 -7.31
CA LEU A 541 -3.06 13.56 -6.50
C LEU A 541 -3.55 12.24 -5.89
N ILE A 542 -4.80 12.18 -5.35
CA ILE A 542 -5.44 10.94 -4.87
C ILE A 542 -5.44 9.87 -5.97
N PHE A 543 -5.86 10.24 -7.18
CA PHE A 543 -5.91 9.33 -8.32
C PHE A 543 -4.51 8.83 -8.72
N LEU A 544 -3.51 9.71 -8.73
CA LEU A 544 -2.11 9.34 -9.02
C LEU A 544 -1.53 8.38 -7.97
N MET A 545 -1.74 8.64 -6.68
CA MET A 545 -1.33 7.75 -5.60
C MET A 545 -1.93 6.35 -5.76
N PHE A 546 -3.22 6.28 -6.11
CA PHE A 546 -3.92 5.02 -6.35
C PHE A 546 -3.34 4.26 -7.54
N ILE A 547 -3.13 4.92 -8.70
CA ILE A 547 -2.52 4.32 -9.90
C ILE A 547 -1.10 3.82 -9.61
N GLY A 548 -0.30 4.64 -8.95
CA GLY A 548 1.08 4.32 -8.62
C GLY A 548 1.21 3.10 -7.71
N ARG A 549 0.28 2.94 -6.75
CA ARG A 549 0.26 1.81 -5.82
C ARG A 549 -0.19 0.52 -6.48
N VAL A 550 -1.31 0.54 -7.18
CA VAL A 550 -1.86 -0.65 -7.86
C VAL A 550 -0.98 -1.09 -9.03
N GLY A 551 -0.32 -0.15 -9.65
CA GLY A 551 0.57 -0.33 -10.80
C GLY A 551 -0.14 -0.14 -12.15
N PRO A 552 0.53 0.50 -13.11
CA PRO A 552 -0.02 0.81 -14.44
C PRO A 552 -0.52 -0.43 -15.21
N LEU A 553 0.21 -1.55 -15.13
CA LEU A 553 -0.16 -2.79 -15.82
C LEU A 553 -1.50 -3.36 -15.31
N THR A 554 -1.73 -3.30 -14.00
CA THR A 554 -2.97 -3.81 -13.39
C THR A 554 -4.18 -3.04 -13.89
N ILE A 555 -4.06 -1.72 -14.03
CA ILE A 555 -5.13 -0.86 -14.55
C ILE A 555 -5.40 -1.19 -16.02
N LEU A 556 -4.36 -1.31 -16.84
CA LEU A 556 -4.49 -1.67 -18.24
C LEU A 556 -5.13 -3.05 -18.42
N THR A 557 -4.73 -4.05 -17.61
CA THR A 557 -5.32 -5.40 -17.68
C THR A 557 -6.74 -5.45 -17.15
N ALA A 558 -7.11 -4.59 -16.20
CA ALA A 558 -8.49 -4.48 -15.70
C ALA A 558 -9.41 -3.83 -16.73
N ALA A 559 -8.93 -2.85 -17.51
CA ALA A 559 -9.67 -2.14 -18.55
C ALA A 559 -9.74 -2.93 -19.87
N GLY A 560 -8.77 -3.81 -20.15
CA GLY A 560 -8.70 -4.59 -21.39
C GLY A 560 -9.75 -5.70 -21.44
N LYS A 561 -10.62 -5.70 -22.45
CA LYS A 561 -11.44 -6.87 -22.78
C LYS A 561 -10.54 -7.93 -23.43
N LYS A 562 -10.58 -9.17 -22.91
CA LYS A 562 -10.03 -10.33 -23.63
C LYS A 562 -10.96 -10.69 -24.82
N GLU A 563 -10.82 -10.00 -25.93
CA GLU A 563 -11.28 -10.52 -27.21
C GLU A 563 -10.06 -11.13 -27.92
N HIS A 564 -9.82 -12.41 -27.70
CA HIS A 564 -8.88 -13.18 -28.50
C HIS A 564 -9.61 -13.58 -29.79
N ASN A 565 -9.46 -12.81 -30.83
CA ASN A 565 -9.71 -13.25 -32.21
C ASN A 565 -8.40 -13.83 -32.74
N ASP A 566 -8.04 -15.05 -32.33
CA ASP A 566 -6.85 -15.79 -32.83
C ASP A 566 -7.00 -16.25 -34.28
N THR A 567 -8.08 -15.89 -34.97
CA THR A 567 -8.43 -16.42 -36.29
C THR A 567 -8.10 -15.49 -37.45
N VAL A 568 -7.65 -14.25 -37.20
CA VAL A 568 -7.35 -13.29 -38.27
C VAL A 568 -5.93 -12.80 -38.14
N GLU A 569 -5.05 -13.21 -39.08
CA GLU A 569 -3.73 -12.63 -39.28
C GLU A 569 -3.80 -11.51 -40.32
N TYR A 570 -3.36 -10.30 -39.95
CA TYR A 570 -3.26 -9.19 -40.88
C TYR A 570 -1.92 -9.20 -41.59
N PRO A 571 -1.88 -8.84 -42.91
CA PRO A 571 -0.63 -8.74 -43.65
C PRO A 571 0.29 -7.65 -43.10
N TYR A 572 1.59 -7.87 -43.18
CA TYR A 572 2.60 -6.92 -42.72
C TYR A 572 2.59 -5.66 -43.60
N GLY A 573 2.44 -4.50 -42.95
CA GLY A 573 2.61 -3.19 -43.58
C GLY A 573 3.96 -2.57 -43.20
N ALA A 574 4.67 -1.97 -44.14
CA ALA A 574 5.90 -1.24 -43.90
C ALA A 574 5.56 0.22 -43.52
N ILE A 575 6.10 0.71 -42.40
CA ILE A 575 6.00 2.11 -41.96
C ILE A 575 7.43 2.64 -41.83
N SER A 576 7.71 3.79 -42.45
CA SER A 576 8.97 4.51 -42.24
C SER A 576 9.01 5.05 -40.80
N ILE A 577 9.97 4.57 -40.04
CA ILE A 577 10.26 5.10 -38.68
C ILE A 577 11.56 5.90 -38.85
N GLY A 578 11.51 7.23 -38.53
CA GLY A 578 12.57 8.21 -38.74
C GLY A 578 13.88 7.92 -38.05
#